data_ef4260c3691d001a28f92e3fdd710221
#
_entry.id   ef4260c3691d001a28f92e3fdd710221
#
_cell.length_a   1.000
_cell.length_b   1.000
_cell.length_c   1.000
_cell.angle_alpha   90.00
_cell.angle_beta   90.00
_cell.angle_gamma   90.00
#
_symmetry.space_group_name_H-M   'P 1'
#
loop_
_entity.id
_entity.type
_entity.pdbx_description
1 polymer ?
#
loop_
_entity_poly.entity_id
_entity_poly.type
_entity_poly.pdbx_seq_one_letter_code
_entity_poly.pdbx_strand_id
1 'polypeptide(L)'
;SRLQHANREFYVTFLSHNGKFAEHTDFYLSLYATSTEGATVVVEGWQTQFGDKKGGTKWTKQFTVPANGIGKMVIPHNVGYLQTSDENDKEWLHKGLIVKSDKPITLYSSSSYATVASYDATRIYPIESLNREYVVQTFSGDDQATEFAIVSTKDDNNIELKIKETPFPFQSATPVTTTKNITLQKGESYLYTSSKGHVSLSGTSICADHPIAVFQGGQYASVPIGSSTKSSHIYTQAAPTDSWGMQYIVTRTAGQTTDIVQITAAENGTEVYKNGKYLKTLG
;
A
#
# COMPACT_ATOMS: atom_id res chain seq x y z
N SER A 1 8.76 29.30 4.36
CA SER A 1 9.76 28.25 4.49
C SER A 1 9.13 26.86 4.32
N ARG A 2 9.85 25.93 3.73
CA ARG A 2 9.37 24.55 3.49
C ARG A 2 8.83 23.84 4.74
N LEU A 3 9.33 24.18 5.91
CA LEU A 3 8.95 23.55 7.19
C LEU A 3 7.55 23.93 7.69
N GLN A 4 7.00 25.09 7.29
CA GLN A 4 5.68 25.53 7.74
C GLN A 4 4.52 24.76 7.11
N HIS A 5 4.75 24.03 6.01
CA HIS A 5 3.73 23.28 5.28
C HIS A 5 3.94 21.77 5.31
N ALA A 6 4.97 21.29 6.03
CA ALA A 6 5.27 19.87 6.15
C ALA A 6 4.18 19.09 6.94
N ASN A 7 4.02 17.81 6.60
CA ASN A 7 3.09 16.89 7.26
C ASN A 7 1.61 17.34 7.24
N ARG A 8 1.16 17.92 6.13
CA ARG A 8 -0.21 18.44 5.99
C ARG A 8 -0.98 17.91 4.78
N GLU A 9 -0.32 17.29 3.83
CA GLU A 9 -0.96 16.73 2.63
C GLU A 9 -0.49 15.30 2.40
N PHE A 10 -1.45 14.40 2.18
CA PHE A 10 -1.23 12.96 2.06
C PHE A 10 -2.11 12.37 0.97
N TYR A 11 -1.65 11.28 0.34
CA TYR A 11 -2.36 10.52 -0.68
C TYR A 11 -2.51 9.09 -0.20
N VAL A 12 -3.75 8.59 -0.16
CA VAL A 12 -4.06 7.31 0.45
C VAL A 12 -4.94 6.48 -0.48
N THR A 13 -4.68 5.20 -0.55
CA THR A 13 -5.62 4.21 -1.07
C THR A 13 -5.50 2.93 -0.24
N PHE A 14 -6.46 2.04 -0.37
CA PHE A 14 -6.47 0.75 0.31
C PHE A 14 -6.14 -0.36 -0.68
N LEU A 15 -5.88 -1.57 -0.16
CA LEU A 15 -5.77 -2.79 -0.95
C LEU A 15 -7.04 -3.63 -0.77
N SER A 16 -7.33 -4.52 -1.73
CA SER A 16 -8.47 -5.43 -1.61
C SER A 16 -8.21 -6.54 -0.58
N HIS A 17 -9.26 -6.97 0.08
CA HIS A 17 -9.26 -8.17 0.91
C HIS A 17 -9.68 -9.40 0.11
N ASN A 18 -9.41 -10.59 0.65
CA ASN A 18 -10.03 -11.81 0.18
C ASN A 18 -11.54 -11.81 0.52
N GLY A 19 -12.36 -12.19 -0.43
CA GLY A 19 -13.80 -12.34 -0.26
C GLY A 19 -14.65 -11.28 -0.93
N LYS A 20 -15.94 -11.56 -1.01
CA LYS A 20 -16.94 -10.69 -1.62
C LYS A 20 -17.51 -9.72 -0.59
N PHE A 21 -17.19 -8.48 -0.72
CA PHE A 21 -17.52 -7.43 0.22
C PHE A 21 -19.01 -7.11 0.35
N ALA A 22 -19.79 -7.34 -0.69
CA ALA A 22 -21.21 -7.02 -0.73
C ALA A 22 -22.04 -7.68 0.40
N GLU A 23 -21.49 -8.74 0.99
CA GLU A 23 -22.16 -9.55 2.01
C GLU A 23 -21.66 -9.26 3.44
N HIS A 24 -20.66 -8.38 3.60
CA HIS A 24 -19.98 -8.17 4.87
C HIS A 24 -20.08 -6.71 5.33
N THR A 25 -20.74 -6.47 6.44
CA THR A 25 -20.89 -5.15 7.06
C THR A 25 -19.77 -4.81 8.06
N ASP A 26 -18.87 -5.72 8.32
CA ASP A 26 -17.85 -5.66 9.34
C ASP A 26 -16.44 -5.37 8.82
N PHE A 27 -16.37 -4.81 7.63
CA PHE A 27 -15.15 -4.19 7.10
C PHE A 27 -15.06 -2.72 7.49
N TYR A 28 -13.85 -2.31 7.88
CA TYR A 28 -13.58 -0.92 8.25
C TYR A 28 -12.31 -0.43 7.58
N LEU A 29 -12.48 0.62 6.78
CA LEU A 29 -11.39 1.40 6.22
C LEU A 29 -11.33 2.68 7.04
N SER A 30 -10.20 2.94 7.70
CA SER A 30 -10.12 4.03 8.67
C SER A 30 -8.85 4.85 8.51
N LEU A 31 -8.98 6.13 8.78
CA LEU A 31 -7.87 7.06 8.96
C LEU A 31 -7.78 7.44 10.43
N TYR A 32 -6.57 7.49 10.96
CA TYR A 32 -6.26 7.97 12.29
C TYR A 32 -5.21 9.07 12.19
N ALA A 33 -5.39 10.13 12.93
CA ALA A 33 -4.41 11.21 12.96
C ALA A 33 -4.11 11.64 14.38
N THR A 34 -2.87 12.04 14.62
CA THR A 34 -2.43 12.67 15.85
C THR A 34 -1.85 14.04 15.55
N SER A 35 -1.99 14.97 16.48
CA SER A 35 -1.43 16.32 16.39
C SER A 35 -1.10 16.85 17.78
N THR A 36 0.00 17.55 17.93
CA THR A 36 0.35 18.22 19.19
C THR A 36 -0.49 19.45 19.44
N GLU A 37 -0.90 20.15 18.39
CA GLU A 37 -1.62 21.43 18.48
C GLU A 37 -3.14 21.27 18.31
N GLY A 38 -3.59 20.09 17.88
CA GLY A 38 -4.93 19.90 17.35
C GLY A 38 -4.98 20.30 15.87
N ALA A 39 -5.91 19.70 15.12
CA ALA A 39 -6.03 19.93 13.69
C ALA A 39 -7.44 19.67 13.18
N THR A 40 -7.79 20.31 12.07
CA THR A 40 -8.93 19.94 11.23
C THR A 40 -8.40 19.28 9.97
N VAL A 41 -8.88 18.07 9.70
CA VAL A 41 -8.44 17.24 8.57
C VAL A 41 -9.59 17.10 7.59
N VAL A 42 -9.33 17.44 6.32
CA VAL A 42 -10.27 17.31 5.21
C VAL A 42 -9.84 16.14 4.33
N VAL A 43 -10.76 15.25 4.04
CA VAL A 43 -10.57 14.09 3.17
C VAL A 43 -11.41 14.27 1.91
N GLU A 44 -10.77 14.21 0.76
CA GLU A 44 -11.38 14.32 -0.56
C GLU A 44 -11.23 13.00 -1.32
N GLY A 45 -12.28 12.62 -2.03
CA GLY A 45 -12.29 11.42 -2.86
C GLY A 45 -13.48 11.40 -3.81
N TRP A 46 -13.90 10.22 -4.21
CA TRP A 46 -15.09 10.01 -5.05
C TRP A 46 -16.01 9.01 -4.37
N GLN A 47 -17.29 9.31 -4.39
CA GLN A 47 -18.35 8.37 -4.03
C GLN A 47 -18.85 7.72 -5.31
N THR A 48 -18.62 6.42 -5.45
CA THR A 48 -19.05 5.61 -6.60
C THR A 48 -20.17 4.68 -6.17
N GLN A 49 -20.88 4.08 -7.14
CA GLN A 49 -21.71 2.92 -6.82
C GLN A 49 -20.80 1.74 -6.44
N PHE A 50 -21.34 0.83 -5.67
CA PHE A 50 -20.61 -0.36 -5.28
C PHE A 50 -20.16 -1.15 -6.52
N GLY A 51 -18.87 -1.47 -6.60
CA GLY A 51 -18.27 -2.16 -7.75
C GLY A 51 -17.84 -1.24 -8.90
N ASP A 52 -18.21 0.05 -8.91
CA ASP A 52 -17.76 1.00 -9.92
C ASP A 52 -16.31 1.43 -9.67
N LYS A 53 -15.52 1.40 -10.72
CA LYS A 53 -14.07 1.69 -10.69
C LYS A 53 -13.75 3.14 -11.01
N LYS A 54 -14.63 3.80 -11.70
CA LYS A 54 -14.51 5.20 -12.13
C LYS A 54 -15.89 5.83 -12.17
N GLY A 55 -15.95 7.15 -12.33
CA GLY A 55 -17.21 7.91 -12.30
C GLY A 55 -17.58 8.28 -10.87
N GLY A 56 -18.86 8.38 -10.60
CA GLY A 56 -19.39 8.83 -9.32
C GLY A 56 -19.31 10.35 -9.15
N THR A 57 -19.49 10.79 -7.92
CA THR A 57 -19.48 12.20 -7.54
C THR A 57 -18.31 12.51 -6.59
N LYS A 58 -17.86 13.75 -6.59
CA LYS A 58 -16.87 14.20 -5.60
C LYS A 58 -17.43 14.04 -4.19
N TRP A 59 -16.60 13.52 -3.31
CA TRP A 59 -16.90 13.31 -1.91
C TRP A 59 -15.88 14.06 -1.06
N THR A 60 -16.37 14.79 -0.08
CA THR A 60 -15.52 15.51 0.87
C THR A 60 -16.10 15.39 2.26
N LYS A 61 -15.25 15.09 3.23
CA LYS A 61 -15.61 15.04 4.64
C LYS A 61 -14.45 15.49 5.50
N GLN A 62 -14.72 16.00 6.69
CA GLN A 62 -13.69 16.43 7.63
C GLN A 62 -13.85 15.76 8.98
N PHE A 63 -12.75 15.69 9.72
CA PHE A 63 -12.73 15.29 11.12
C PHE A 63 -11.74 16.14 11.92
N THR A 64 -11.96 16.17 13.22
CA THR A 64 -11.13 16.94 14.16
C THR A 64 -10.16 16.01 14.87
N VAL A 65 -8.93 16.50 15.04
CA VAL A 65 -7.89 15.86 15.85
C VAL A 65 -7.69 16.71 17.09
N PRO A 66 -7.98 16.20 18.30
CA PRO A 66 -7.72 16.92 19.53
C PRO A 66 -6.21 17.18 19.72
N ALA A 67 -5.85 18.27 20.39
CA ALA A 67 -4.46 18.52 20.78
C ALA A 67 -3.96 17.38 21.69
N ASN A 68 -2.79 16.81 21.34
CA ASN A 68 -2.20 15.66 22.02
C ASN A 68 -3.12 14.43 22.10
N GLY A 69 -4.06 14.30 21.13
CA GLY A 69 -5.03 13.23 21.07
C GLY A 69 -5.08 12.56 19.71
N ILE A 70 -6.07 11.72 19.50
CA ILE A 70 -6.30 10.96 18.29
C ILE A 70 -7.63 11.36 17.67
N GLY A 71 -7.61 11.74 16.39
CA GLY A 71 -8.81 11.84 15.57
C GLY A 71 -8.96 10.60 14.70
N LYS A 72 -10.20 10.23 14.37
CA LYS A 72 -10.54 9.08 13.56
C LYS A 72 -11.63 9.41 12.55
N MET A 73 -11.49 8.88 11.34
CA MET A 73 -12.55 8.83 10.34
C MET A 73 -12.67 7.42 9.76
N VAL A 74 -13.90 6.89 9.74
CA VAL A 74 -14.22 5.69 8.97
C VAL A 74 -14.58 6.12 7.55
N ILE A 75 -13.91 5.54 6.56
CA ILE A 75 -14.14 5.82 5.14
C ILE A 75 -15.29 4.94 4.65
N PRO A 76 -16.33 5.52 4.04
CA PRO A 76 -17.43 4.73 3.47
C PRO A 76 -16.92 3.75 2.41
N HIS A 77 -17.54 2.57 2.35
CA HIS A 77 -17.16 1.52 1.39
C HIS A 77 -17.26 2.00 -0.07
N ASN A 78 -18.28 2.77 -0.41
CA ASN A 78 -18.46 3.34 -1.75
C ASN A 78 -17.46 4.46 -2.08
N VAL A 79 -16.61 4.85 -1.14
CA VAL A 79 -15.52 5.83 -1.34
C VAL A 79 -14.16 5.15 -1.45
N GLY A 80 -13.82 4.25 -0.53
CA GLY A 80 -12.47 3.74 -0.39
C GLY A 80 -12.26 2.29 -0.78
N TYR A 81 -13.32 1.50 -0.92
CA TYR A 81 -13.19 0.08 -1.08
C TYR A 81 -12.90 -0.36 -2.53
N LEU A 82 -11.88 -1.19 -2.66
CA LEU A 82 -11.50 -1.85 -3.90
C LEU A 82 -11.92 -3.31 -3.84
N GLN A 83 -12.86 -3.70 -4.69
CA GLN A 83 -13.27 -5.09 -4.82
C GLN A 83 -12.62 -5.72 -6.04
N THR A 84 -12.03 -6.87 -5.87
CA THR A 84 -11.55 -7.70 -6.96
C THR A 84 -12.55 -8.83 -7.21
N SER A 85 -13.67 -8.54 -7.87
CA SER A 85 -14.60 -9.58 -8.33
C SER A 85 -14.12 -10.26 -9.61
N ASP A 86 -13.29 -9.58 -10.38
CA ASP A 86 -12.68 -10.07 -11.62
C ASP A 86 -11.16 -9.98 -11.53
N GLU A 87 -10.48 -11.11 -11.67
CA GLU A 87 -9.02 -11.22 -11.67
C GLU A 87 -8.33 -10.37 -12.76
N ASN A 88 -9.09 -9.94 -13.77
CA ASN A 88 -8.59 -9.18 -14.90
C ASN A 88 -8.78 -7.67 -14.81
N ASP A 89 -9.38 -7.19 -13.74
CA ASP A 89 -9.74 -5.79 -13.66
C ASP A 89 -8.87 -5.03 -12.67
N LYS A 90 -7.95 -4.26 -13.21
CA LYS A 90 -6.81 -3.66 -12.50
C LYS A 90 -6.87 -2.12 -12.48
N GLU A 91 -7.94 -1.53 -13.00
CA GLU A 91 -8.06 -0.08 -13.11
C GLU A 91 -9.14 0.48 -12.17
N TRP A 92 -8.73 0.84 -10.95
CA TRP A 92 -9.59 1.48 -9.96
C TRP A 92 -9.24 2.97 -9.84
N LEU A 93 -9.75 3.78 -10.78
CA LEU A 93 -9.33 5.19 -10.91
C LEU A 93 -9.83 6.09 -9.77
N HIS A 94 -11.01 5.82 -9.23
CA HIS A 94 -11.65 6.72 -8.27
C HIS A 94 -11.72 6.13 -6.86
N LYS A 95 -10.61 5.55 -6.39
CA LYS A 95 -10.46 5.00 -5.03
C LYS A 95 -9.29 5.63 -4.26
N GLY A 96 -8.69 6.66 -4.80
CA GLY A 96 -7.70 7.47 -4.11
C GLY A 96 -8.35 8.52 -3.22
N LEU A 97 -7.68 8.83 -2.12
CA LEU A 97 -8.03 9.87 -1.17
C LEU A 97 -6.93 10.91 -1.09
N ILE A 98 -7.31 12.18 -1.06
CA ILE A 98 -6.42 13.29 -0.75
C ILE A 98 -6.77 13.77 0.66
N VAL A 99 -5.81 13.75 1.56
CA VAL A 99 -5.98 14.15 2.95
C VAL A 99 -5.19 15.43 3.20
N LYS A 100 -5.87 16.47 3.65
CA LYS A 100 -5.28 17.79 3.93
C LYS A 100 -5.57 18.22 5.35
N SER A 101 -4.58 18.74 6.03
CA SER A 101 -4.68 19.24 7.39
C SER A 101 -4.28 20.71 7.50
N ASP A 102 -4.95 21.47 8.34
CA ASP A 102 -4.59 22.85 8.64
C ASP A 102 -3.35 22.99 9.54
N LYS A 103 -3.01 21.93 10.25
CA LYS A 103 -1.83 21.81 11.12
C LYS A 103 -1.06 20.52 10.82
N PRO A 104 0.22 20.44 11.17
CA PRO A 104 0.98 19.20 11.04
C PRO A 104 0.32 18.05 11.80
N ILE A 105 0.22 16.90 11.14
CA ILE A 105 -0.31 15.65 11.72
C ILE A 105 0.60 14.48 11.41
N THR A 106 0.48 13.43 12.21
CA THR A 106 0.91 12.09 11.81
C THR A 106 -0.34 11.30 11.42
N LEU A 107 -0.35 10.76 10.21
CA LEU A 107 -1.49 10.05 9.65
C LEU A 107 -1.22 8.55 9.57
N TYR A 108 -2.21 7.75 9.95
CA TYR A 108 -2.23 6.31 9.79
C TYR A 108 -3.49 5.88 9.03
N SER A 109 -3.36 4.84 8.25
CA SER A 109 -4.47 4.20 7.53
C SER A 109 -4.57 2.75 7.96
N SER A 110 -5.78 2.26 8.18
CA SER A 110 -6.01 0.86 8.53
C SER A 110 -7.14 0.24 7.71
N SER A 111 -6.99 -1.04 7.45
CA SER A 111 -7.96 -1.87 6.76
C SER A 111 -8.21 -3.11 7.62
N SER A 112 -9.46 -3.36 8.00
CA SER A 112 -9.81 -4.46 8.89
C SER A 112 -11.08 -5.18 8.47
N TYR A 113 -11.06 -6.50 8.65
CA TYR A 113 -12.20 -7.38 8.50
C TYR A 113 -12.42 -8.11 9.83
N ALA A 114 -13.38 -7.62 10.61
CA ALA A 114 -13.54 -8.02 12.01
C ALA A 114 -13.93 -9.49 12.18
N THR A 115 -14.80 -10.03 11.34
CA THR A 115 -15.28 -11.42 11.43
C THR A 115 -14.16 -12.45 11.35
N VAL A 116 -13.15 -12.21 10.53
CA VAL A 116 -12.02 -13.14 10.35
C VAL A 116 -10.75 -12.66 11.05
N ALA A 117 -10.85 -11.61 11.86
CA ALA A 117 -9.72 -10.99 12.54
C ALA A 117 -8.52 -10.70 11.63
N SER A 118 -8.81 -10.27 10.40
CA SER A 118 -7.82 -9.90 9.38
C SER A 118 -7.72 -8.39 9.31
N TYR A 119 -6.57 -7.84 9.66
CA TYR A 119 -6.36 -6.39 9.68
C TYR A 119 -4.89 -6.05 9.51
N ASP A 120 -4.65 -4.86 8.95
CA ASP A 120 -3.34 -4.25 8.94
C ASP A 120 -3.47 -2.72 8.91
N ALA A 121 -2.40 -2.05 9.30
CA ALA A 121 -2.33 -0.61 9.34
C ALA A 121 -0.94 -0.12 8.95
N THR A 122 -0.88 1.06 8.35
CA THR A 122 0.38 1.68 7.95
C THR A 122 0.41 3.15 8.30
N ARG A 123 1.60 3.67 8.62
CA ARG A 123 1.85 5.09 8.66
C ARG A 123 1.85 5.64 7.23
N ILE A 124 1.22 6.80 7.03
CA ILE A 124 1.15 7.46 5.73
C ILE A 124 2.25 8.51 5.62
N TYR A 125 3.01 8.46 4.55
CA TYR A 125 4.04 9.46 4.24
C TYR A 125 3.40 10.76 3.74
N PRO A 126 3.82 11.92 4.23
CA PRO A 126 3.39 13.19 3.67
C PRO A 126 3.95 13.39 2.25
N ILE A 127 3.30 14.26 1.48
CA ILE A 127 3.66 14.51 0.07
C ILE A 127 5.15 14.83 -0.14
N GLU A 128 5.76 15.55 0.77
CA GLU A 128 7.17 15.93 0.70
C GLU A 128 8.14 14.74 0.84
N SER A 129 7.67 13.58 1.32
CA SER A 129 8.44 12.35 1.42
C SER A 129 8.23 11.40 0.23
N LEU A 130 7.33 11.75 -0.70
CA LEU A 130 7.06 10.94 -1.88
C LEU A 130 8.05 11.23 -3.00
N ASN A 131 8.25 10.25 -3.88
CA ASN A 131 9.07 10.41 -5.08
C ASN A 131 8.45 9.65 -6.26
N ARG A 132 9.24 9.46 -7.32
CA ARG A 132 8.79 8.94 -8.62
C ARG A 132 9.15 7.48 -8.84
N GLU A 133 10.12 6.94 -8.10
CA GLU A 133 10.66 5.60 -8.31
C GLU A 133 10.44 4.71 -7.09
N TYR A 134 9.84 3.53 -7.34
CA TYR A 134 9.54 2.54 -6.33
C TYR A 134 9.85 1.14 -6.83
N VAL A 135 10.21 0.26 -5.91
CA VAL A 135 10.24 -1.19 -6.13
C VAL A 135 9.28 -1.83 -5.13
N VAL A 136 8.33 -2.58 -5.65
CA VAL A 136 7.29 -3.23 -4.86
C VAL A 136 7.88 -4.41 -4.10
N GLN A 137 7.44 -4.58 -2.87
CA GLN A 137 7.74 -5.72 -2.03
C GLN A 137 6.43 -6.31 -1.50
N THR A 138 6.15 -7.56 -1.85
CA THR A 138 4.97 -8.29 -1.38
C THR A 138 5.39 -9.56 -0.65
N PHE A 139 4.50 -10.06 0.19
CA PHE A 139 4.67 -11.33 0.86
C PHE A 139 3.53 -12.25 0.44
N SER A 140 3.83 -13.27 -0.36
CA SER A 140 2.83 -14.26 -0.73
C SER A 140 2.99 -15.51 0.13
N GLY A 141 1.90 -15.98 0.67
CA GLY A 141 1.91 -17.12 1.57
C GLY A 141 0.77 -18.09 1.38
N ASP A 142 -0.28 -17.67 0.74
CA ASP A 142 -1.51 -18.44 0.52
C ASP A 142 -1.99 -18.33 -0.93
N ASP A 143 -3.11 -18.95 -1.24
CA ASP A 143 -3.76 -18.91 -2.56
C ASP A 143 -4.41 -17.58 -2.89
N GLN A 144 -4.29 -16.58 -2.04
CA GLN A 144 -4.79 -15.24 -2.27
C GLN A 144 -3.76 -14.36 -2.99
N ALA A 145 -4.25 -13.38 -3.74
CA ALA A 145 -3.42 -12.51 -4.56
C ALA A 145 -2.55 -11.56 -3.72
N THR A 146 -1.36 -11.28 -4.22
CA THR A 146 -0.56 -10.13 -3.81
C THR A 146 -0.93 -8.91 -4.64
N GLU A 147 -0.69 -7.70 -4.11
CA GLU A 147 -1.20 -6.47 -4.68
C GLU A 147 -0.23 -5.32 -4.50
N PHE A 148 -0.33 -4.35 -5.41
CA PHE A 148 0.13 -2.99 -5.18
C PHE A 148 -0.87 -1.98 -5.72
N ALA A 149 -0.89 -0.79 -5.16
CA ALA A 149 -1.74 0.30 -5.60
C ALA A 149 -0.96 1.61 -5.65
N ILE A 150 -1.40 2.51 -6.52
CA ILE A 150 -0.76 3.79 -6.77
C ILE A 150 -1.80 4.89 -6.65
N VAL A 151 -1.42 6.04 -6.08
CA VAL A 151 -2.19 7.28 -6.16
C VAL A 151 -1.31 8.38 -6.72
N SER A 152 -1.77 9.08 -7.76
CA SER A 152 -1.04 10.21 -8.32
C SER A 152 -1.20 11.50 -7.52
N THR A 153 -0.12 12.26 -7.38
CA THR A 153 -0.12 13.58 -6.73
C THR A 153 -0.28 14.74 -7.71
N LYS A 154 -0.25 14.46 -9.01
CA LYS A 154 -0.33 15.46 -10.11
C LYS A 154 -1.21 14.94 -11.22
N ASP A 155 -1.76 15.89 -12.00
CA ASP A 155 -2.44 15.59 -13.25
C ASP A 155 -1.43 15.14 -14.33
N ASP A 156 -1.93 14.40 -15.32
CA ASP A 156 -1.19 13.90 -16.48
C ASP A 156 0.11 13.18 -16.10
N ASN A 157 0.06 12.42 -15.02
CA ASN A 157 1.20 11.66 -14.51
C ASN A 157 1.32 10.34 -15.27
N ASN A 158 2.31 10.25 -16.15
CA ASN A 158 2.62 9.03 -16.89
C ASN A 158 3.49 8.11 -16.02
N ILE A 159 3.09 6.85 -15.89
CA ILE A 159 3.71 5.87 -15.00
C ILE A 159 4.02 4.62 -15.81
N GLU A 160 5.29 4.24 -15.84
CA GLU A 160 5.75 2.97 -16.38
C GLU A 160 5.78 1.93 -15.25
N LEU A 161 5.16 0.79 -15.51
CA LEU A 161 5.13 -0.37 -14.63
C LEU A 161 5.88 -1.52 -15.29
N LYS A 162 6.93 -2.01 -14.68
CA LYS A 162 7.58 -3.29 -15.04
C LYS A 162 7.15 -4.32 -14.00
N ILE A 163 6.03 -4.96 -14.28
CA ILE A 163 5.36 -5.87 -13.35
C ILE A 163 6.05 -7.22 -13.42
N LYS A 164 6.63 -7.64 -12.30
CA LYS A 164 7.32 -8.91 -12.15
C LYS A 164 6.45 -9.87 -11.33
N GLU A 165 5.95 -10.92 -11.96
CA GLU A 165 5.21 -11.98 -11.30
C GLU A 165 6.11 -13.21 -11.16
N THR A 166 6.41 -13.60 -9.91
CA THR A 166 7.22 -14.78 -9.61
C THR A 166 6.34 -15.84 -8.94
N PRO A 167 6.05 -16.96 -9.63
CA PRO A 167 5.27 -18.06 -9.05
C PRO A 167 5.99 -18.75 -7.90
N PHE A 168 5.23 -19.32 -6.97
CA PHE A 168 5.78 -20.22 -5.96
C PHE A 168 6.06 -21.63 -6.56
N PRO A 169 7.14 -22.33 -6.18
CA PRO A 169 8.19 -21.93 -5.24
C PRO A 169 9.21 -20.96 -5.86
N PHE A 170 9.46 -19.85 -5.18
CA PHE A 170 10.25 -18.73 -5.73
C PHE A 170 11.69 -19.10 -6.12
N GLN A 171 12.27 -20.14 -5.51
CA GLN A 171 13.67 -20.55 -5.76
C GLN A 171 13.88 -21.19 -7.14
N SER A 172 12.83 -21.78 -7.71
CA SER A 172 12.90 -22.52 -8.98
C SER A 172 12.02 -21.95 -10.08
N ALA A 173 11.21 -20.94 -9.76
CA ALA A 173 10.27 -20.37 -10.72
C ALA A 173 10.94 -19.29 -11.58
N THR A 174 10.58 -19.29 -12.87
CA THR A 174 10.97 -18.21 -13.79
C THR A 174 9.97 -17.06 -13.67
N PRO A 175 10.41 -15.85 -13.31
CA PRO A 175 9.54 -14.68 -13.27
C PRO A 175 9.01 -14.33 -14.67
N VAL A 176 7.78 -13.83 -14.73
CA VAL A 176 7.20 -13.20 -15.91
C VAL A 176 7.18 -11.70 -15.68
N THR A 177 7.77 -10.95 -16.61
CA THR A 177 7.76 -9.47 -16.55
C THR A 177 6.90 -8.91 -17.68
N THR A 178 5.97 -8.03 -17.31
CA THR A 178 5.10 -7.32 -18.25
C THR A 178 5.28 -5.83 -18.05
N THR A 179 5.53 -5.10 -19.15
CA THR A 179 5.59 -3.64 -19.12
C THR A 179 4.21 -3.07 -19.43
N LYS A 180 3.75 -2.16 -18.59
CA LYS A 180 2.50 -1.43 -18.78
C LYS A 180 2.73 0.06 -18.52
N ASN A 181 2.11 0.92 -19.35
CA ASN A 181 2.10 2.36 -19.15
C ASN A 181 0.68 2.80 -18.82
N ILE A 182 0.54 3.61 -17.78
CA ILE A 182 -0.72 4.20 -17.37
C ILE A 182 -0.56 5.71 -17.21
N THR A 183 -1.67 6.43 -17.29
CA THR A 183 -1.73 7.87 -16.99
C THR A 183 -2.78 8.10 -15.93
N LEU A 184 -2.41 8.76 -14.84
CA LEU A 184 -3.32 9.10 -13.75
C LEU A 184 -3.40 10.62 -13.58
N GLN A 185 -4.60 11.10 -13.26
CA GLN A 185 -4.83 12.47 -12.81
C GLN A 185 -4.62 12.57 -11.30
N LYS A 186 -4.48 13.78 -10.78
CA LYS A 186 -4.29 14.02 -9.34
C LYS A 186 -5.39 13.37 -8.51
N GLY A 187 -5.01 12.53 -7.56
CA GLY A 187 -5.91 11.79 -6.68
C GLY A 187 -6.48 10.51 -7.27
N GLU A 188 -6.29 10.26 -8.57
CA GLU A 188 -6.67 8.99 -9.17
C GLU A 188 -5.77 7.85 -8.70
N SER A 189 -6.35 6.67 -8.62
CA SER A 189 -5.70 5.46 -8.14
C SER A 189 -5.60 4.37 -9.22
N TYR A 190 -4.70 3.44 -9.01
CA TYR A 190 -4.54 2.24 -9.80
C TYR A 190 -4.24 1.06 -8.88
N LEU A 191 -4.97 -0.04 -9.01
CA LEU A 191 -4.72 -1.29 -8.29
C LEU A 191 -4.26 -2.37 -9.26
N TYR A 192 -3.19 -3.07 -8.92
CA TYR A 192 -2.77 -4.30 -9.57
C TYR A 192 -2.83 -5.46 -8.59
N THR A 193 -3.53 -6.52 -8.96
CA THR A 193 -3.55 -7.81 -8.28
C THR A 193 -2.81 -8.85 -9.11
N SER A 194 -2.03 -9.72 -8.47
CA SER A 194 -1.38 -10.83 -9.17
C SER A 194 -2.40 -11.73 -9.86
N SER A 195 -1.98 -12.37 -10.95
CA SER A 195 -2.85 -13.21 -11.80
C SER A 195 -3.41 -14.43 -11.08
N LYS A 196 -2.71 -14.88 -10.04
CA LYS A 196 -3.08 -16.07 -9.23
C LYS A 196 -2.60 -15.88 -7.80
N GLY A 197 -3.13 -16.70 -6.87
CA GLY A 197 -2.51 -16.95 -5.59
C GLY A 197 -1.12 -17.55 -5.73
N HIS A 198 -0.34 -17.58 -4.66
CA HIS A 198 1.06 -18.06 -4.65
C HIS A 198 1.99 -17.37 -5.66
N VAL A 199 1.71 -16.10 -5.99
CA VAL A 199 2.54 -15.28 -6.87
C VAL A 199 3.05 -14.07 -6.11
N SER A 200 4.35 -13.83 -6.16
CA SER A 200 4.98 -12.62 -5.62
C SER A 200 5.07 -11.54 -6.69
N LEU A 201 4.75 -10.30 -6.30
CA LEU A 201 4.98 -9.10 -7.11
C LEU A 201 6.29 -8.39 -6.71
N SER A 202 7.06 -8.95 -5.79
CA SER A 202 8.33 -8.37 -5.33
C SER A 202 9.30 -8.20 -6.51
N GLY A 203 9.90 -7.02 -6.59
CA GLY A 203 10.77 -6.64 -7.69
C GLY A 203 10.06 -5.94 -8.86
N THR A 204 8.74 -5.77 -8.80
CA THR A 204 8.01 -4.89 -9.70
C THR A 204 8.53 -3.47 -9.55
N SER A 205 8.96 -2.84 -10.65
CA SER A 205 9.45 -1.46 -10.63
C SER A 205 8.40 -0.50 -11.17
N ILE A 206 8.33 0.67 -10.55
CA ILE A 206 7.40 1.74 -10.88
C ILE A 206 8.20 3.02 -11.08
N CYS A 207 8.05 3.66 -12.23
CA CYS A 207 8.69 4.92 -12.55
C CYS A 207 7.62 5.91 -13.07
N ALA A 208 7.47 7.05 -12.41
CA ALA A 208 6.48 8.06 -12.73
C ALA A 208 7.13 9.39 -13.16
N ASP A 209 6.40 10.22 -13.93
CA ASP A 209 6.83 11.57 -14.27
C ASP A 209 6.80 12.53 -13.07
N HIS A 210 5.86 12.28 -12.15
CA HIS A 210 5.65 13.09 -10.95
C HIS A 210 5.54 12.19 -9.70
N PRO A 211 5.74 12.72 -8.49
CA PRO A 211 5.64 11.94 -7.27
C PRO A 211 4.30 11.20 -7.14
N ILE A 212 4.37 10.00 -6.62
CA ILE A 212 3.24 9.10 -6.39
C ILE A 212 3.30 8.52 -4.97
N ALA A 213 2.14 8.11 -4.44
CA ALA A 213 2.06 7.24 -3.29
C ALA A 213 1.87 5.80 -3.76
N VAL A 214 2.62 4.87 -3.18
CA VAL A 214 2.56 3.44 -3.52
C VAL A 214 2.24 2.65 -2.26
N PHE A 215 1.26 1.74 -2.38
CA PHE A 215 0.84 0.81 -1.33
C PHE A 215 1.06 -0.61 -1.83
N GLN A 216 1.45 -1.50 -0.93
CA GLN A 216 1.81 -2.87 -1.28
C GLN A 216 1.38 -3.85 -0.20
N GLY A 217 1.14 -5.10 -0.59
CA GLY A 217 0.74 -6.15 0.32
C GLY A 217 0.03 -7.30 -0.36
N GLY A 218 -0.98 -7.83 0.29
CA GLY A 218 -1.75 -8.96 -0.21
C GLY A 218 -3.11 -9.07 0.46
N GLN A 219 -4.03 -9.72 -0.23
CA GLN A 219 -5.38 -9.91 0.27
C GLN A 219 -5.39 -10.67 1.60
N TYR A 220 -4.60 -11.73 1.68
CA TYR A 220 -4.53 -12.58 2.85
C TYR A 220 -3.28 -13.46 2.78
N ALA A 221 -2.42 -13.43 3.78
CA ALA A 221 -1.19 -14.20 3.78
C ALA A 221 -0.83 -14.74 5.16
N SER A 222 -0.24 -15.92 5.19
CA SER A 222 0.37 -16.49 6.38
C SER A 222 1.87 -16.33 6.37
N VAL A 223 2.44 -15.93 7.50
CA VAL A 223 3.88 -15.75 7.70
C VAL A 223 4.33 -16.57 8.91
N PRO A 224 5.17 -17.58 8.73
CA PRO A 224 5.76 -18.13 7.50
C PRO A 224 4.74 -18.84 6.61
N ILE A 225 5.12 -19.00 5.33
CA ILE A 225 4.31 -19.73 4.34
C ILE A 225 3.98 -21.13 4.85
N GLY A 226 2.69 -21.50 4.75
CA GLY A 226 2.21 -22.81 5.22
C GLY A 226 1.95 -22.91 6.73
N SER A 227 2.08 -21.81 7.46
CA SER A 227 1.57 -21.74 8.83
C SER A 227 0.04 -21.75 8.81
N SER A 228 -0.55 -22.88 9.09
CA SER A 228 -2.01 -23.10 9.01
C SER A 228 -2.85 -22.33 10.01
N THR A 229 -2.24 -21.51 10.87
CA THR A 229 -2.94 -21.03 12.07
C THR A 229 -3.24 -19.54 12.11
N LYS A 230 -2.57 -18.69 11.31
CA LYS A 230 -2.81 -17.24 11.39
C LYS A 230 -2.42 -16.56 10.07
N SER A 231 -3.38 -16.32 9.23
CA SER A 231 -3.23 -15.46 8.07
C SER A 231 -3.90 -14.11 8.33
N SER A 232 -3.42 -13.07 7.70
CA SER A 232 -3.98 -11.73 7.80
C SER A 232 -3.80 -10.95 6.50
N HIS A 233 -4.58 -9.92 6.35
CA HIS A 233 -4.36 -8.89 5.35
C HIS A 233 -2.98 -8.24 5.55
N ILE A 234 -2.29 -7.94 4.46
CA ILE A 234 -1.03 -7.20 4.49
C ILE A 234 -1.22 -5.90 3.71
N TYR A 235 -0.98 -4.79 4.39
CA TYR A 235 -1.18 -3.45 3.86
C TYR A 235 -0.14 -2.49 4.43
N THR A 236 0.72 -1.96 3.57
CA THR A 236 1.74 -0.98 3.96
C THR A 236 2.01 0.01 2.83
N GLN A 237 2.36 1.25 3.18
CA GLN A 237 2.85 2.20 2.21
C GLN A 237 4.33 1.93 1.93
N ALA A 238 4.70 1.86 0.65
CA ALA A 238 6.07 1.70 0.23
C ALA A 238 6.84 3.02 0.34
N ALA A 239 8.09 2.94 0.76
CA ALA A 239 9.03 4.06 0.68
C ALA A 239 9.67 4.12 -0.71
N PRO A 240 9.89 5.33 -1.27
CA PRO A 240 10.59 5.47 -2.55
C PRO A 240 12.04 4.98 -2.45
N THR A 241 12.59 4.50 -3.56
CA THR A 241 13.91 3.83 -3.58
C THR A 241 15.06 4.72 -3.15
N ASP A 242 14.98 6.02 -3.39
CA ASP A 242 15.98 7.00 -2.97
C ASP A 242 16.07 7.21 -1.44
N SER A 243 15.07 6.74 -0.70
CA SER A 243 15.08 6.76 0.78
C SER A 243 15.62 5.45 1.40
N TRP A 244 15.94 4.45 0.57
CA TRP A 244 16.43 3.18 1.07
C TRP A 244 17.86 3.28 1.58
N GLY A 245 18.15 2.59 2.67
CA GLY A 245 19.50 2.50 3.24
C GLY A 245 20.28 1.30 2.72
N MET A 246 21.57 1.31 2.98
CA MET A 246 22.46 0.19 2.68
C MET A 246 22.77 -0.68 3.91
N GLN A 247 22.35 -0.24 5.09
CA GLN A 247 22.61 -0.94 6.35
C GLN A 247 21.36 -0.95 7.21
N TYR A 248 20.98 -2.13 7.67
CA TYR A 248 19.81 -2.35 8.51
C TYR A 248 20.16 -3.18 9.73
N ILE A 249 19.53 -2.87 10.85
CA ILE A 249 19.60 -3.66 12.08
C ILE A 249 18.29 -4.43 12.19
N VAL A 250 18.39 -5.76 12.20
CA VAL A 250 17.23 -6.63 12.39
C VAL A 250 17.30 -7.22 13.79
N THR A 251 16.27 -6.96 14.59
CA THR A 251 16.13 -7.51 15.94
C THR A 251 15.06 -8.59 15.95
N ARG A 252 15.23 -9.56 16.84
CA ARG A 252 14.22 -10.61 17.03
C ARG A 252 12.95 -10.00 17.65
N THR A 253 11.80 -10.41 17.14
CA THR A 253 10.51 -10.05 17.72
C THR A 253 10.34 -10.75 19.08
N ALA A 254 10.00 -9.98 20.12
CA ALA A 254 9.81 -10.51 21.46
C ALA A 254 8.73 -11.61 21.48
N GLY A 255 9.03 -12.73 22.12
CA GLY A 255 8.10 -13.87 22.24
C GLY A 255 7.99 -14.77 20.99
N GLN A 256 8.76 -14.47 19.92
CA GLN A 256 8.79 -15.33 18.72
C GLN A 256 10.04 -16.22 18.72
N THR A 257 9.88 -17.43 18.22
CA THR A 257 10.99 -18.38 18.05
C THR A 257 11.73 -18.17 16.71
N THR A 258 11.02 -17.70 15.70
CA THR A 258 11.52 -17.44 14.35
C THR A 258 10.95 -16.15 13.79
N ASP A 259 11.79 -15.41 13.05
CA ASP A 259 11.39 -14.27 12.28
C ASP A 259 11.81 -14.51 10.81
N ILE A 260 11.00 -13.97 9.88
CA ILE A 260 11.32 -13.97 8.45
C ILE A 260 11.74 -12.57 8.05
N VAL A 261 12.88 -12.48 7.39
CA VAL A 261 13.39 -11.23 6.81
C VAL A 261 13.40 -11.39 5.31
N GLN A 262 12.66 -10.52 4.62
CA GLN A 262 12.68 -10.39 3.18
C GLN A 262 13.50 -9.18 2.79
N ILE A 263 14.41 -9.36 1.84
CA ILE A 263 15.27 -8.31 1.32
C ILE A 263 14.99 -8.13 -0.16
N THR A 264 14.69 -6.91 -0.55
CA THR A 264 14.50 -6.51 -1.94
C THR A 264 15.53 -5.42 -2.27
N ALA A 265 16.21 -5.55 -3.40
CA ALA A 265 17.17 -4.57 -3.88
C ALA A 265 16.53 -3.65 -4.92
N ALA A 266 16.92 -2.38 -4.91
CA ALA A 266 16.53 -1.41 -5.94
C ALA A 266 17.31 -1.60 -7.25
N GLU A 267 18.51 -2.19 -7.16
CA GLU A 267 19.40 -2.38 -8.30
C GLU A 267 19.88 -3.84 -8.41
N ASN A 268 19.99 -4.32 -9.64
CA ASN A 268 20.53 -5.64 -9.92
C ASN A 268 22.01 -5.71 -9.51
N GLY A 269 22.46 -6.86 -9.08
CA GLY A 269 23.84 -7.07 -8.63
C GLY A 269 24.13 -6.55 -7.22
N THR A 270 23.10 -6.20 -6.45
CA THR A 270 23.26 -5.79 -5.06
C THR A 270 23.75 -6.96 -4.21
N GLU A 271 24.92 -6.81 -3.59
CA GLU A 271 25.48 -7.81 -2.68
C GLU A 271 24.91 -7.62 -1.26
N VAL A 272 24.46 -8.71 -0.68
CA VAL A 272 23.91 -8.75 0.68
C VAL A 272 24.91 -9.42 1.62
N TYR A 273 25.18 -8.76 2.75
CA TYR A 273 26.04 -9.26 3.82
C TYR A 273 25.25 -9.37 5.13
N LYS A 274 25.47 -10.43 5.89
CA LYS A 274 24.94 -10.60 7.24
C LYS A 274 26.10 -10.67 8.24
N ASN A 275 26.12 -9.73 9.18
CA ASN A 275 27.21 -9.62 10.17
C ASN A 275 28.60 -9.63 9.53
N GLY A 276 28.78 -8.88 8.46
CA GLY A 276 30.03 -8.77 7.72
C GLY A 276 30.38 -9.95 6.82
N LYS A 277 29.55 -10.99 6.75
CA LYS A 277 29.75 -12.15 5.86
C LYS A 277 28.84 -12.06 4.65
N TYR A 278 29.40 -12.27 3.47
CA TYR A 278 28.64 -12.36 2.22
C TYR A 278 27.55 -13.44 2.34
N LEU A 279 26.36 -13.09 1.93
CA LEU A 279 25.20 -13.97 1.94
C LEU A 279 24.74 -14.33 0.52
N LYS A 280 24.50 -13.31 -0.32
CA LYS A 280 23.93 -13.49 -1.66
C LYS A 280 24.06 -12.21 -2.48
N THR A 281 24.07 -12.35 -3.81
CA THR A 281 23.84 -11.26 -4.76
C THR A 281 22.39 -11.32 -5.25
N LEU A 282 21.68 -10.19 -5.22
CA LEU A 282 20.31 -10.04 -5.70
C LEU A 282 20.30 -9.50 -7.13
N GLY A 283 19.38 -10.01 -7.95
CA GLY A 283 19.20 -9.60 -9.33
C GLY A 283 17.75 -9.54 -9.74
#